data_a7285c65a1155103d41ab926a61bd9e6
#
_entry.id   a7285c65a1155103d41ab926a61bd9e6
#
_cell.length_a   1.000
_cell.length_b   1.000
_cell.length_c   1.000
_cell.angle_alpha   90.00
_cell.angle_beta   90.00
_cell.angle_gamma   90.00
#
_symmetry.space_group_name_H-M   'P 1'
#
loop_
_entity.id
_entity.type
_entity.pdbx_description
1 polymer ?
#
loop_
_entity_poly.entity_id
_entity_poly.type
_entity_poly.pdbx_seq_one_letter_code
_entity_poly.pdbx_strand_id
1 'polypeptide(L)'
;MYDNWEQLEADANQCRKCKLCQNRTNVVFGTGNKQADLMFIGEGPGADEDKQGIPFVGRAGKLMNMAFEAIGLKREEVYIANIVKCRPPGNRNPEDDEATVCLNYLRNQVILVKPKIVVLLGSVALKNILGKEYGITASRGKWVEKRGIWYM
;
A
#
# COMPACT_ATOMS: atom_id res chain seq x y z
N MET A 1 9.93 16.23 0.17
CA MET A 1 8.47 16.23 0.40
C MET A 1 7.83 16.64 -0.92
N TYR A 2 6.74 16.00 -1.32
CA TYR A 2 6.03 16.37 -2.56
C TYR A 2 4.92 17.36 -2.22
N ASP A 3 4.78 18.37 -3.07
CA ASP A 3 3.79 19.43 -2.83
C ASP A 3 2.40 19.07 -3.36
N ASN A 4 2.35 18.17 -4.33
CA ASN A 4 1.10 17.75 -4.93
C ASN A 4 1.13 16.28 -5.39
N TRP A 5 -0.05 15.79 -5.72
CA TRP A 5 -0.28 14.40 -6.09
C TRP A 5 0.33 14.03 -7.45
N GLU A 6 0.22 14.93 -8.42
CA GLU A 6 0.69 14.71 -9.80
C GLU A 6 2.20 14.51 -9.84
N GLN A 7 2.94 15.32 -9.10
CA GLN A 7 4.41 15.20 -9.01
C GLN A 7 4.82 13.89 -8.32
N LEU A 8 4.15 13.51 -7.23
CA LEU A 8 4.40 12.26 -6.52
C LEU A 8 4.17 11.05 -7.43
N GLU A 9 3.06 11.04 -8.15
CA GLU A 9 2.70 9.95 -9.05
C GLU A 9 3.64 9.86 -10.26
N ALA A 10 3.99 10.99 -10.86
CA ALA A 10 4.93 11.04 -11.98
C ALA A 10 6.30 10.49 -11.59
N ASP A 11 6.84 10.88 -10.43
CA ASP A 11 8.11 10.39 -9.92
C ASP A 11 8.06 8.89 -9.61
N ALA A 12 6.97 8.42 -9.02
CA ALA A 12 6.80 7.00 -8.72
C ALA A 12 6.76 6.15 -10.00
N ASN A 13 6.03 6.62 -11.03
CA ASN A 13 5.89 5.92 -12.30
C ASN A 13 7.21 5.80 -13.07
N GLN A 14 8.16 6.70 -12.86
CA GLN A 14 9.48 6.69 -13.49
C GLN A 14 10.58 6.15 -12.57
N CYS A 15 10.23 5.67 -11.38
CA CYS A 15 11.18 5.29 -10.34
C CYS A 15 12.12 4.15 -10.78
N ARG A 16 13.42 4.32 -10.53
CA ARG A 16 14.48 3.32 -10.76
C ARG A 16 15.39 3.16 -9.54
N LYS A 17 14.88 3.42 -8.33
CA LYS A 17 15.69 3.50 -7.11
C LYS A 17 16.04 2.15 -6.49
N CYS A 18 15.42 1.06 -6.93
CA CYS A 18 15.75 -0.30 -6.47
C CYS A 18 15.62 -1.31 -7.61
N LYS A 19 16.13 -2.52 -7.38
CA LYS A 19 16.18 -3.60 -8.38
C LYS A 19 14.79 -4.08 -8.87
N LEU A 20 13.70 -3.81 -8.14
CA LEU A 20 12.36 -4.19 -8.59
C LEU A 20 11.94 -3.50 -9.90
N CYS A 21 12.55 -2.37 -10.25
CA CYS A 21 12.27 -1.69 -11.51
C CYS A 21 12.68 -2.49 -12.75
N GLN A 22 13.57 -3.48 -12.62
CA GLN A 22 14.11 -4.24 -13.74
C GLN A 22 13.11 -5.24 -14.33
N ASN A 23 12.24 -5.82 -13.49
CA ASN A 23 11.33 -6.91 -13.87
C ASN A 23 9.85 -6.54 -13.84
N ARG A 24 9.50 -5.34 -13.39
CA ARG A 24 8.12 -4.88 -13.41
C ARG A 24 7.61 -4.63 -14.81
N THR A 25 6.33 -4.89 -15.06
CA THR A 25 5.63 -4.41 -16.26
C THR A 25 5.08 -3.01 -16.03
N ASN A 26 4.40 -2.78 -14.92
CA ASN A 26 3.87 -1.48 -14.53
C ASN A 26 4.26 -1.14 -13.08
N VAL A 27 4.37 0.14 -12.78
CA VAL A 27 4.31 0.65 -11.41
C VAL A 27 2.86 0.58 -10.95
N VAL A 28 2.64 0.06 -9.74
CA VAL A 28 1.33 -0.01 -9.11
C VAL A 28 1.30 1.04 -7.99
N PHE A 29 0.96 2.27 -8.36
CA PHE A 29 1.09 3.42 -7.46
C PHE A 29 0.06 3.40 -6.32
N GLY A 30 -1.16 3.10 -6.63
CA GLY A 30 -2.31 3.11 -5.72
C GLY A 30 -3.58 3.50 -6.46
N THR A 31 -4.72 3.38 -5.80
CA THR A 31 -6.02 3.72 -6.40
C THR A 31 -7.06 4.09 -5.34
N GLY A 32 -8.03 4.89 -5.74
CA GLY A 32 -9.17 5.24 -4.92
C GLY A 32 -9.32 6.74 -4.68
N ASN A 33 -10.00 7.08 -3.60
CA ASN A 33 -10.26 8.46 -3.22
C ASN A 33 -9.02 9.11 -2.58
N LYS A 34 -8.48 10.12 -3.23
CA LYS A 34 -7.31 10.89 -2.73
C LYS A 34 -7.59 11.71 -1.47
N GLN A 35 -8.84 11.77 -1.03
CA GLN A 35 -9.29 12.43 0.20
C GLN A 35 -10.02 11.46 1.13
N ALA A 36 -9.68 10.17 1.07
CA ALA A 36 -10.34 9.13 1.84
C ALA A 36 -10.05 9.25 3.34
N ASP A 37 -11.06 9.04 4.16
CA ASP A 37 -10.89 8.86 5.60
C ASP A 37 -10.27 7.50 5.97
N LEU A 38 -10.42 6.50 5.09
CA LEU A 38 -9.97 5.12 5.29
C LEU A 38 -9.00 4.71 4.18
N MET A 39 -7.82 4.23 4.59
CA MET A 39 -6.77 3.76 3.68
C MET A 39 -6.38 2.32 4.00
N PHE A 40 -6.16 1.51 2.98
CA PHE A 40 -5.65 0.14 3.08
C PHE A 40 -4.23 0.08 2.54
N ILE A 41 -3.34 -0.56 3.30
CA ILE A 41 -1.94 -0.73 2.92
C ILE A 41 -1.59 -2.21 2.95
N GLY A 42 -1.23 -2.76 1.79
CA GLY A 42 -0.75 -4.13 1.63
C GLY A 42 0.76 -4.20 1.39
N GLU A 43 1.23 -5.38 1.04
CA GLU A 43 2.65 -5.67 0.85
C GLU A 43 3.19 -5.15 -0.47
N GLY A 44 2.68 -5.62 -1.58
CA GLY A 44 3.17 -5.30 -2.91
C GLY A 44 2.35 -5.94 -4.03
N PRO A 45 2.60 -5.54 -5.30
CA PRO A 45 1.87 -6.08 -6.43
C PRO A 45 2.20 -7.56 -6.70
N GLY A 46 1.18 -8.34 -7.03
CA GLY A 46 1.29 -9.64 -7.65
C GLY A 46 1.27 -9.54 -9.19
N ALA A 47 1.11 -10.69 -9.86
CA ALA A 47 1.13 -10.76 -11.32
C ALA A 47 0.00 -9.97 -11.99
N ASP A 48 -1.22 -10.08 -11.46
CA ASP A 48 -2.37 -9.38 -12.03
C ASP A 48 -2.28 -7.88 -11.83
N GLU A 49 -1.83 -7.44 -10.66
CA GLU A 49 -1.58 -6.03 -10.33
C GLU A 49 -0.51 -5.43 -11.24
N ASP A 50 0.59 -6.16 -11.45
CA ASP A 50 1.68 -5.73 -12.32
C ASP A 50 1.24 -5.56 -13.79
N LYS A 51 0.35 -6.43 -14.27
CA LYS A 51 -0.22 -6.33 -15.62
C LYS A 51 -1.14 -5.13 -15.78
N GLN A 52 -1.96 -4.83 -14.78
CA GLN A 52 -3.00 -3.80 -14.86
C GLN A 52 -2.56 -2.44 -14.31
N GLY A 53 -1.51 -2.38 -13.50
CA GLY A 53 -1.08 -1.16 -12.82
C GLY A 53 -2.01 -0.73 -11.67
N ILE A 54 -2.87 -1.62 -11.18
CA ILE A 54 -3.89 -1.35 -10.16
C ILE A 54 -3.67 -2.29 -8.98
N PRO A 55 -3.67 -1.81 -7.72
CA PRO A 55 -3.50 -2.66 -6.54
C PRO A 55 -4.75 -3.51 -6.26
N PHE A 56 -4.54 -4.69 -5.69
CA PHE A 56 -5.61 -5.58 -5.23
C PHE A 56 -6.65 -5.92 -6.31
N VAL A 57 -6.20 -6.45 -7.44
CA VAL A 57 -7.05 -6.94 -8.54
C VAL A 57 -6.93 -8.45 -8.76
N GLY A 58 -5.99 -9.11 -8.11
CA GLY A 58 -5.82 -10.56 -8.11
C GLY A 58 -6.69 -11.26 -7.07
N ARG A 59 -6.24 -12.42 -6.61
CA ARG A 59 -6.98 -13.27 -5.66
C ARG A 59 -7.29 -12.54 -4.34
N ALA A 60 -6.29 -11.90 -3.72
CA ALA A 60 -6.49 -11.13 -2.50
C ALA A 60 -7.42 -9.92 -2.74
N GLY A 61 -7.32 -9.28 -3.90
CA GLY A 61 -8.20 -8.18 -4.30
C GLY A 61 -9.66 -8.61 -4.44
N LYS A 62 -9.93 -9.80 -4.95
CA LYS A 62 -11.29 -10.36 -5.01
C LYS A 62 -11.88 -10.57 -3.62
N LEU A 63 -11.07 -11.09 -2.70
CA LEU A 63 -11.48 -11.25 -1.30
C LEU A 63 -11.75 -9.88 -0.65
N MET A 64 -10.92 -8.89 -0.90
CA MET A 64 -11.14 -7.51 -0.45
C MET A 64 -12.46 -6.96 -0.97
N ASN A 65 -12.76 -7.15 -2.26
CA ASN A 65 -14.02 -6.70 -2.85
C ASN A 65 -15.25 -7.36 -2.20
N MET A 66 -15.17 -8.67 -1.90
CA MET A 66 -16.23 -9.37 -1.18
C MET A 66 -16.41 -8.82 0.23
N ALA A 67 -15.33 -8.54 0.94
CA ALA A 67 -15.38 -7.95 2.28
C ALA A 67 -16.00 -6.54 2.24
N PHE A 68 -15.61 -5.72 1.26
CA PHE A 68 -16.17 -4.37 1.07
C PHE A 68 -17.68 -4.43 0.78
N GLU A 69 -18.10 -5.31 -0.13
CA GLU A 69 -19.50 -5.50 -0.46
C GLU A 69 -20.32 -5.89 0.78
N ALA A 70 -19.78 -6.81 1.61
CA ALA A 70 -20.45 -7.27 2.83
C ALA A 70 -20.72 -6.15 3.84
N ILE A 71 -19.93 -5.10 3.86
CA ILE A 71 -20.09 -3.95 4.77
C ILE A 71 -20.59 -2.68 4.09
N GLY A 72 -20.96 -2.76 2.80
CA GLY A 72 -21.45 -1.61 2.05
C GLY A 72 -20.40 -0.55 1.71
N LEU A 73 -19.11 -0.95 1.67
CA LEU A 73 -18.00 -0.06 1.35
C LEU A 73 -17.63 -0.20 -0.13
N LYS A 74 -17.36 0.92 -0.80
CA LYS A 74 -16.94 0.93 -2.21
C LYS A 74 -15.45 1.23 -2.33
N ARG A 75 -14.78 0.64 -3.32
CA ARG A 75 -13.35 0.88 -3.56
C ARG A 75 -13.03 2.36 -3.83
N GLU A 76 -13.91 3.06 -4.52
CA GLU A 76 -13.78 4.49 -4.80
C GLU A 76 -13.98 5.41 -3.59
N GLU A 77 -14.44 4.90 -2.46
CA GLU A 77 -14.58 5.63 -1.19
C GLU A 77 -13.31 5.58 -0.35
N VAL A 78 -12.44 4.61 -0.57
CA VAL A 78 -11.21 4.37 0.18
C VAL A 78 -10.00 4.61 -0.70
N TYR A 79 -8.80 4.68 -0.10
CA TYR A 79 -7.54 4.67 -0.83
C TYR A 79 -6.79 3.35 -0.56
N ILE A 80 -6.27 2.73 -1.60
CA ILE A 80 -5.59 1.44 -1.54
C ILE A 80 -4.19 1.57 -2.13
N ALA A 81 -3.18 1.15 -1.39
CA ALA A 81 -1.79 1.17 -1.80
C ALA A 81 -0.99 0.02 -1.18
N ASN A 82 0.26 -0.13 -1.56
CA ASN A 82 1.17 -1.13 -1.04
C ASN A 82 2.47 -0.49 -0.53
N ILE A 83 3.22 -1.23 0.30
CA ILE A 83 4.56 -0.86 0.77
C ILE A 83 5.50 -0.66 -0.42
N VAL A 84 5.57 -1.64 -1.34
CA VAL A 84 6.32 -1.50 -2.60
C VAL A 84 5.38 -1.31 -3.78
N LYS A 85 5.83 -0.53 -4.77
CA LYS A 85 5.03 -0.16 -5.95
C LYS A 85 5.34 -1.04 -7.17
N CYS A 86 6.32 -1.93 -7.07
CA CYS A 86 6.75 -2.82 -8.13
C CYS A 86 6.68 -4.27 -7.65
N ARG A 87 6.28 -5.18 -8.56
CA ARG A 87 6.18 -6.61 -8.26
C ARG A 87 7.56 -7.21 -7.97
N PRO A 88 7.77 -7.85 -6.80
CA PRO A 88 8.96 -8.66 -6.56
C PRO A 88 8.98 -9.91 -7.43
N PRO A 89 10.15 -10.38 -7.90
CA PRO A 89 10.28 -11.61 -8.69
C PRO A 89 9.67 -12.81 -7.96
N GLY A 90 8.85 -13.60 -8.68
CA GLY A 90 8.20 -14.78 -8.11
C GLY A 90 7.23 -14.49 -6.96
N ASN A 91 6.74 -13.26 -6.84
CA ASN A 91 5.85 -12.81 -5.74
C ASN A 91 6.46 -13.01 -4.35
N ARG A 92 7.80 -12.99 -4.23
CA ARG A 92 8.47 -13.05 -2.92
C ARG A 92 8.14 -11.81 -2.08
N ASN A 93 8.39 -11.87 -0.79
CA ASN A 93 8.34 -10.67 0.04
C ASN A 93 9.38 -9.64 -0.44
N PRO A 94 9.08 -8.34 -0.33
CA PRO A 94 10.08 -7.30 -0.57
C PRO A 94 11.25 -7.46 0.40
N GLU A 95 12.45 -7.18 -0.09
CA GLU A 95 13.63 -7.07 0.78
C GLU A 95 13.62 -5.72 1.53
N ASP A 96 14.34 -5.66 2.65
CA ASP A 96 14.34 -4.47 3.52
C ASP A 96 14.80 -3.19 2.79
N ASP A 97 15.79 -3.29 1.89
CA ASP A 97 16.26 -2.18 1.08
C ASP A 97 15.20 -1.70 0.07
N GLU A 98 14.51 -2.64 -0.58
CA GLU A 98 13.42 -2.36 -1.51
C GLU A 98 12.26 -1.65 -0.82
N ALA A 99 11.84 -2.17 0.34
CA ALA A 99 10.79 -1.57 1.15
C ALA A 99 11.18 -0.17 1.65
N THR A 100 12.38 -0.01 2.17
CA THR A 100 12.87 1.27 2.72
C THR A 100 12.87 2.38 1.67
N VAL A 101 13.36 2.11 0.48
CA VAL A 101 13.39 3.07 -0.62
C VAL A 101 11.99 3.43 -1.09
N CYS A 102 11.13 2.42 -1.26
CA CYS A 102 9.78 2.60 -1.79
C CYS A 102 8.83 3.25 -0.79
N LEU A 103 9.07 3.06 0.52
CA LEU A 103 8.23 3.58 1.60
C LEU A 103 8.10 5.11 1.57
N ASN A 104 9.07 5.81 0.98
CA ASN A 104 8.99 7.27 0.83
C ASN A 104 7.76 7.69 0.00
N TYR A 105 7.43 6.97 -1.06
CA TYR A 105 6.22 7.24 -1.85
C TYR A 105 4.95 7.04 -1.03
N LEU A 106 4.87 5.92 -0.30
CA LEU A 106 3.72 5.62 0.54
C LEU A 106 3.53 6.66 1.66
N ARG A 107 4.61 7.09 2.30
CA ARG A 107 4.55 8.14 3.33
C ARG A 107 3.99 9.45 2.79
N ASN A 108 4.40 9.84 1.58
CA ASN A 108 3.85 11.02 0.93
C ASN A 108 2.38 10.83 0.53
N GLN A 109 1.98 9.63 0.11
CA GLN A 109 0.57 9.31 -0.12
C GLN A 109 -0.26 9.49 1.16
N VAL A 110 0.21 8.97 2.30
CA VAL A 110 -0.47 9.14 3.59
C VAL A 110 -0.58 10.62 3.98
N ILE A 111 0.49 11.41 3.75
CA ILE A 111 0.49 12.85 4.03
C ILE A 111 -0.54 13.59 3.16
N LEU A 112 -0.66 13.22 1.90
CA LEU A 112 -1.58 13.89 0.95
C LEU A 112 -3.03 13.43 1.12
N VAL A 113 -3.26 12.15 1.38
CA VAL A 113 -4.62 11.60 1.63
C VAL A 113 -5.16 12.07 2.99
N LYS A 114 -4.31 12.13 4.01
CA LYS A 114 -4.67 12.47 5.41
C LYS A 114 -5.77 11.57 5.98
N PRO A 115 -5.63 10.24 5.90
CA PRO A 115 -6.67 9.33 6.38
C PRO A 115 -6.80 9.42 7.90
N LYS A 116 -7.98 9.15 8.43
CA LYS A 116 -8.22 8.99 9.87
C LYS A 116 -7.86 7.59 10.34
N ILE A 117 -8.11 6.60 9.49
CA ILE A 117 -7.89 5.18 9.77
C ILE A 117 -7.07 4.54 8.65
N VAL A 118 -6.07 3.75 9.04
CA VAL A 118 -5.27 2.92 8.13
C VAL A 118 -5.39 1.46 8.55
N VAL A 119 -5.80 0.60 7.63
CA VAL A 119 -5.82 -0.84 7.81
C VAL A 119 -4.57 -1.43 7.16
N LEU A 120 -3.75 -2.11 7.96
CA LEU A 120 -2.52 -2.77 7.55
C LEU A 120 -2.79 -4.24 7.23
N LEU A 121 -2.60 -4.62 5.98
CA LEU A 121 -2.90 -5.96 5.49
C LEU A 121 -1.62 -6.80 5.44
N GLY A 122 -1.44 -7.66 6.43
CA GLY A 122 -0.34 -8.60 6.53
C GLY A 122 0.88 -8.09 7.30
N SER A 123 1.81 -9.01 7.54
CA SER A 123 2.99 -8.77 8.39
C SER A 123 3.96 -7.76 7.80
N VAL A 124 4.14 -7.74 6.49
CA VAL A 124 5.05 -6.80 5.82
C VAL A 124 4.57 -5.36 5.99
N ALA A 125 3.28 -5.10 5.75
CA ALA A 125 2.70 -3.78 5.95
C ALA A 125 2.80 -3.35 7.42
N LEU A 126 2.42 -4.24 8.35
CA LEU A 126 2.47 -3.99 9.79
C LEU A 126 3.88 -3.56 10.24
N LYS A 127 4.90 -4.35 9.91
CA LYS A 127 6.28 -4.11 10.37
C LYS A 127 6.91 -2.86 9.74
N ASN A 128 6.61 -2.57 8.50
CA ASN A 128 7.15 -1.40 7.81
C ASN A 128 6.50 -0.08 8.27
N ILE A 129 5.26 -0.11 8.74
CA ILE A 129 4.53 1.08 9.18
C ILE A 129 4.66 1.32 10.68
N LEU A 130 4.42 0.30 11.50
CA LEU A 130 4.42 0.42 12.96
C LEU A 130 5.78 0.09 13.59
N GLY A 131 6.51 -0.88 13.06
CA GLY A 131 7.82 -1.28 13.56
C GLY A 131 8.03 -2.80 13.52
N LYS A 132 9.30 -3.21 13.49
CA LYS A 132 9.68 -4.64 13.40
C LYS A 132 9.30 -5.46 14.63
N GLU A 133 9.08 -4.81 15.77
CA GLU A 133 8.64 -5.40 17.02
C GLU A 133 7.18 -5.88 17.00
N TYR A 134 6.37 -5.38 16.05
CA TYR A 134 4.97 -5.78 15.92
C TYR A 134 4.83 -7.13 15.22
N GLY A 135 4.33 -8.14 15.93
CA GLY A 135 3.98 -9.44 15.37
C GLY A 135 2.52 -9.48 14.90
N ILE A 136 2.26 -10.03 13.71
CA ILE A 136 0.91 -10.03 13.13
C ILE A 136 -0.12 -10.76 14.00
N THR A 137 0.25 -11.89 14.60
CA THR A 137 -0.65 -12.67 15.46
C THR A 137 -1.04 -11.90 16.72
N ALA A 138 -0.07 -11.23 17.35
CA ALA A 138 -0.29 -10.46 18.59
C ALA A 138 -1.00 -9.11 18.34
N SER A 139 -0.83 -8.52 17.14
CA SER A 139 -1.33 -7.18 16.81
C SER A 139 -2.68 -7.20 16.11
N ARG A 140 -3.07 -8.34 15.54
CA ARG A 140 -4.32 -8.48 14.79
C ARG A 140 -5.53 -8.01 15.59
N GLY A 141 -6.32 -7.12 15.00
CA GLY A 141 -7.54 -6.58 15.62
C GLY A 141 -7.29 -5.57 16.74
N LYS A 142 -6.05 -5.13 16.94
CA LYS A 142 -5.72 -4.12 17.95
C LYS A 142 -5.46 -2.77 17.29
N TRP A 143 -5.96 -1.72 17.91
CA TRP A 143 -5.75 -0.35 17.48
C TRP A 143 -4.45 0.23 18.02
N VAL A 144 -3.72 0.91 17.16
CA VAL A 144 -2.51 1.69 17.51
C VAL A 144 -2.70 3.10 16.97
N GLU A 145 -2.61 4.10 17.84
CA GLU A 145 -2.59 5.50 17.42
C GLU A 145 -1.14 5.95 17.20
N LYS A 146 -0.90 6.59 16.07
CA LYS A 146 0.41 7.17 15.73
C LYS A 146 0.24 8.44 14.92
N ARG A 147 0.66 9.58 15.50
CA ARG A 147 0.59 10.89 14.85
C ARG A 147 -0.83 11.28 14.40
N GLY A 148 -1.83 11.00 15.20
CA GLY A 148 -3.23 11.35 14.92
C GLY A 148 -3.94 10.41 13.94
N ILE A 149 -3.30 9.33 13.51
CA ILE A 149 -3.89 8.31 12.64
C ILE A 149 -4.06 7.01 13.43
N TRP A 150 -5.21 6.38 13.31
CA TRP A 150 -5.49 5.08 13.90
C TRP A 150 -5.12 3.96 12.93
N TYR A 151 -4.31 3.02 13.39
CA TYR A 151 -3.87 1.84 12.64
C TYR A 151 -4.45 0.55 13.24
N MET A 152 -4.85 -0.37 12.34
CA MET A 152 -5.25 -1.73 12.70
C MET A 152 -4.61 -2.73 11.74
#